data_3a50a034db4200611483cae76b37ebeb
#
_entry.id   3a50a034db4200611483cae76b37ebeb
#
_cell.length_a   1.000
_cell.length_b   1.000
_cell.length_c   1.000
_cell.angle_alpha   90.00
_cell.angle_beta   90.00
_cell.angle_gamma   90.00
#
_symmetry.space_group_name_H-M   'P 1'
#
loop_
_entity.id
_entity.type
_entity.pdbx_description
1 polymer ?
#
loop_
_entity_poly.entity_id
_entity_poly.type
_entity_poly.pdbx_seq_one_letter_code
_entity_poly.pdbx_strand_id
1 'polypeptide(L)'
;MLFNIAIKNLIGAGIRTWLNIFVTSVSIFMIIFSSGMYTGMREHAMKVSIDTEIAGGAYWHSEYDPYDPITYEDAHGLTPKPLLDLIKDNNGLEVLVSQASIYPDGRIMPVIMKGITSNQSILNIPTDVFSNYTGTNIPIMIGKGMASYSNLDIGDTFTVRWMDKNRTYDAEEGEIIHIMDSGNFKIDMGHIWIPLDIAQNILMMNNQSTYVVYENDTKNIDNIEGWINRDAKYLVRDMEAIIKQDRPNAIMIYIILLSLAAMGIFNAQTLSIFRRKREIGTLMALGMKKGTVVTLFTIEGALNAFFALLLTIVLFGPLLYYFSVYGVPLPIDYSDMGLIIAKRLIP
;
A
#
# COMPACT_ATOMS: atom_id res chain seq x y z
N MET A 1 38.90 -4.21 33.18
CA MET A 1 40.20 -3.70 32.67
C MET A 1 40.19 -3.60 31.15
N LEU A 2 39.90 -4.67 30.38
CA LEU A 2 39.91 -4.65 28.91
C LEU A 2 38.94 -3.61 28.30
N PHE A 3 37.73 -3.46 28.84
CA PHE A 3 36.75 -2.51 28.41
C PHE A 3 37.22 -1.05 28.51
N ASN A 4 37.83 -0.67 29.61
CA ASN A 4 38.38 0.67 29.80
C ASN A 4 39.55 0.96 28.84
N ILE A 5 40.35 -0.06 28.53
CA ILE A 5 41.42 0.04 27.53
C ILE A 5 40.82 0.24 26.13
N ALA A 6 39.79 -0.55 25.80
CA ALA A 6 39.11 -0.45 24.51
C ALA A 6 38.49 0.93 24.27
N ILE A 7 37.80 1.50 25.28
CA ILE A 7 37.23 2.87 25.18
C ILE A 7 38.32 3.92 25.00
N LYS A 8 39.40 3.88 25.80
CA LYS A 8 40.52 4.83 25.66
C LYS A 8 41.17 4.73 24.30
N ASN A 9 41.35 3.53 23.80
CA ASN A 9 41.88 3.28 22.46
C ASN A 9 41.00 3.84 21.36
N LEU A 10 39.67 3.69 21.48
CA LEU A 10 38.72 4.15 20.52
C LEU A 10 38.65 5.69 20.46
N ILE A 11 38.62 6.33 21.62
CA ILE A 11 38.64 7.81 21.72
C ILE A 11 39.95 8.37 21.21
N GLY A 12 41.09 7.71 21.51
CA GLY A 12 42.46 8.10 21.07
C GLY A 12 42.75 7.77 19.61
N ALA A 13 41.92 7.01 18.90
CA ALA A 13 42.21 6.51 17.54
C ALA A 13 42.05 7.58 16.44
N GLY A 14 41.62 8.80 16.78
CA GLY A 14 41.57 9.94 15.91
C GLY A 14 40.42 9.94 14.88
N ILE A 15 40.46 10.89 13.94
CA ILE A 15 39.38 11.23 13.02
C ILE A 15 38.87 10.06 12.16
N ARG A 16 39.71 9.10 11.84
CA ARG A 16 39.32 7.95 11.00
C ARG A 16 38.35 7.02 11.68
N THR A 17 38.50 6.80 12.98
CA THR A 17 37.56 5.97 13.74
C THR A 17 36.21 6.64 13.81
N TRP A 18 36.18 7.95 14.03
CA TRP A 18 34.94 8.72 14.01
C TRP A 18 34.28 8.75 12.64
N LEU A 19 35.05 8.80 11.56
CA LEU A 19 34.54 8.69 10.19
C LEU A 19 33.91 7.31 9.94
N ASN A 20 34.51 6.22 10.43
CA ASN A 20 33.93 4.89 10.31
C ASN A 20 32.65 4.74 11.16
N ILE A 21 32.64 5.30 12.37
CA ILE A 21 31.42 5.36 13.21
C ILE A 21 30.31 6.11 12.46
N PHE A 22 30.64 7.22 11.83
CA PHE A 22 29.68 8.00 11.04
C PHE A 22 29.14 7.22 9.83
N VAL A 23 30.01 6.59 9.03
CA VAL A 23 29.59 5.76 7.87
C VAL A 23 28.69 4.60 8.31
N THR A 24 29.06 3.92 9.41
CA THR A 24 28.23 2.84 9.99
C THR A 24 26.89 3.39 10.50
N SER A 25 26.89 4.57 11.10
CA SER A 25 25.66 5.27 11.55
C SER A 25 24.73 5.59 10.38
N VAL A 26 25.26 6.08 9.25
CA VAL A 26 24.50 6.31 8.02
C VAL A 26 23.90 5.00 7.48
N SER A 27 24.68 3.90 7.50
CA SER A 27 24.18 2.60 7.05
C SER A 27 23.02 2.11 7.92
N ILE A 28 23.12 2.24 9.24
CA ILE A 28 22.03 1.88 10.17
C ILE A 28 20.80 2.75 9.90
N PHE A 29 20.98 4.06 9.75
CA PHE A 29 19.91 4.98 9.39
C PHE A 29 19.21 4.56 8.09
N MET A 30 19.96 4.24 7.04
CA MET A 30 19.40 3.81 5.75
C MET A 30 18.59 2.52 5.86
N ILE A 31 19.03 1.55 6.69
CA ILE A 31 18.28 0.32 6.94
C ILE A 31 16.95 0.63 7.63
N ILE A 32 16.97 1.43 8.70
CA ILE A 32 15.76 1.81 9.45
C ILE A 32 14.82 2.59 8.55
N PHE A 33 15.33 3.59 7.84
CA PHE A 33 14.55 4.43 6.95
C PHE A 33 13.90 3.63 5.81
N SER A 34 14.67 2.79 5.11
CA SER A 34 14.13 1.93 4.04
C SER A 34 13.08 0.94 4.57
N SER A 35 13.31 0.37 5.75
CA SER A 35 12.35 -0.53 6.39
C SER A 35 11.04 0.18 6.74
N GLY A 36 11.14 1.39 7.29
CA GLY A 36 9.98 2.22 7.59
C GLY A 36 9.20 2.59 6.34
N MET A 37 9.89 3.09 5.30
CA MET A 37 9.28 3.41 4.01
C MET A 37 8.52 2.23 3.40
N TYR A 38 9.13 1.04 3.40
CA TYR A 38 8.49 -0.17 2.89
C TYR A 38 7.22 -0.54 3.68
N THR A 39 7.30 -0.44 5.02
CA THR A 39 6.15 -0.70 5.90
C THR A 39 5.04 0.32 5.67
N GLY A 40 5.39 1.61 5.60
CA GLY A 40 4.44 2.69 5.36
C GLY A 40 3.72 2.58 4.01
N MET A 41 4.44 2.23 2.94
CA MET A 41 3.83 1.95 1.62
C MET A 41 2.82 0.81 1.71
N ARG A 42 3.20 -0.28 2.36
CA ARG A 42 2.34 -1.44 2.54
C ARG A 42 1.06 -1.10 3.30
N GLU A 43 1.19 -0.46 4.45
CA GLU A 43 0.05 -0.09 5.30
C GLU A 43 -0.87 0.89 4.57
N HIS A 44 -0.30 1.84 3.85
CA HIS A 44 -1.09 2.77 3.03
C HIS A 44 -1.87 2.05 1.94
N ALA A 45 -1.22 1.17 1.16
CA ALA A 45 -1.89 0.42 0.09
C ALA A 45 -3.03 -0.47 0.64
N MET A 46 -2.80 -1.15 1.77
CA MET A 46 -3.84 -1.93 2.43
C MET A 46 -4.99 -1.06 2.92
N LYS A 47 -4.69 0.06 3.56
CA LYS A 47 -5.70 0.98 4.06
C LYS A 47 -6.56 1.53 2.93
N VAL A 48 -5.93 2.02 1.86
CA VAL A 48 -6.66 2.54 0.69
C VAL A 48 -7.60 1.48 0.12
N SER A 49 -7.14 0.23 -0.04
CA SER A 49 -7.98 -0.85 -0.56
C SER A 49 -9.14 -1.19 0.38
N ILE A 50 -8.91 -1.20 1.68
CA ILE A 50 -9.98 -1.41 2.67
C ILE A 50 -10.98 -0.26 2.62
N ASP A 51 -10.51 0.98 2.62
CA ASP A 51 -11.37 2.16 2.66
C ASP A 51 -12.18 2.34 1.37
N THR A 52 -11.68 1.89 0.21
CA THR A 52 -12.32 2.13 -1.10
C THR A 52 -13.07 0.92 -1.69
N GLU A 53 -12.77 -0.31 -1.28
CA GLU A 53 -13.40 -1.51 -1.87
C GLU A 53 -13.90 -2.55 -0.87
N ILE A 54 -13.29 -2.66 0.32
CA ILE A 54 -13.43 -3.85 1.16
C ILE A 54 -14.25 -3.58 2.42
N ALA A 55 -14.02 -2.45 3.10
CA ALA A 55 -14.54 -2.15 4.43
C ALA A 55 -14.37 -3.34 5.42
N GLY A 56 -15.44 -3.83 6.02
CA GLY A 56 -15.44 -5.00 6.90
C GLY A 56 -15.41 -6.35 6.19
N GLY A 57 -15.70 -6.34 4.90
CA GLY A 57 -15.83 -7.52 4.04
C GLY A 57 -17.05 -7.40 3.11
N ALA A 58 -17.35 -8.47 2.38
CA ALA A 58 -18.46 -8.47 1.45
C ALA A 58 -19.12 -9.85 1.33
N TYR A 59 -20.42 -9.86 1.12
CA TYR A 59 -21.16 -11.03 0.65
C TYR A 59 -21.18 -10.99 -0.88
N TRP A 60 -20.49 -11.93 -1.50
CA TRP A 60 -20.41 -12.06 -2.95
C TRP A 60 -21.45 -13.04 -3.49
N HIS A 61 -22.03 -12.74 -4.64
CA HIS A 61 -22.75 -13.76 -5.40
C HIS A 61 -21.82 -14.96 -5.65
N SER A 62 -22.36 -16.18 -5.58
CA SER A 62 -21.55 -17.41 -5.63
C SER A 62 -20.71 -17.56 -6.90
N GLU A 63 -21.15 -16.97 -8.01
CA GLU A 63 -20.46 -17.01 -9.30
C GLU A 63 -19.53 -15.81 -9.52
N TYR A 64 -19.44 -14.87 -8.60
CA TYR A 64 -18.59 -13.71 -8.75
C TYR A 64 -17.11 -14.03 -8.50
N ASP A 65 -16.28 -13.77 -9.50
CA ASP A 65 -14.81 -13.78 -9.38
C ASP A 65 -14.25 -12.46 -9.90
N PRO A 66 -13.62 -11.63 -9.04
CA PRO A 66 -13.03 -10.34 -9.44
C PRO A 66 -11.84 -10.48 -10.40
N TYR A 67 -11.29 -11.69 -10.57
CA TYR A 67 -10.17 -11.99 -11.47
C TYR A 67 -10.60 -12.53 -12.83
N ASP A 68 -11.87 -12.93 -12.97
CA ASP A 68 -12.44 -13.38 -14.22
C ASP A 68 -13.60 -12.46 -14.65
N PRO A 69 -13.34 -11.46 -15.50
CA PRO A 69 -14.37 -10.54 -15.97
C PRO A 69 -15.54 -11.21 -16.68
N ILE A 70 -15.37 -12.40 -17.22
CA ILE A 70 -16.47 -13.15 -17.90
C ILE A 70 -17.58 -13.47 -16.90
N THR A 71 -17.24 -13.68 -15.63
CA THR A 71 -18.22 -13.99 -14.59
C THR A 71 -19.15 -12.82 -14.26
N TYR A 72 -18.77 -11.58 -14.59
CA TYR A 72 -19.58 -10.40 -14.23
C TYR A 72 -20.94 -10.37 -14.90
N GLU A 73 -21.08 -11.02 -16.06
CA GLU A 73 -22.35 -11.07 -16.80
C GLU A 73 -23.40 -11.94 -16.12
N ASP A 74 -22.98 -12.98 -15.38
CA ASP A 74 -23.88 -13.94 -14.72
C ASP A 74 -23.82 -13.82 -13.18
N ALA A 75 -22.85 -13.09 -12.63
CA ALA A 75 -22.60 -12.96 -11.20
C ALA A 75 -23.48 -11.90 -10.53
N HIS A 76 -24.78 -11.99 -10.71
CA HIS A 76 -25.76 -11.11 -10.09
C HIS A 76 -27.01 -11.89 -9.64
N GLY A 77 -27.67 -11.43 -8.61
CA GLY A 77 -28.86 -12.07 -8.08
C GLY A 77 -29.69 -11.13 -7.24
N LEU A 78 -30.93 -11.54 -6.97
CA LEU A 78 -31.79 -10.81 -6.05
C LEU A 78 -31.14 -10.75 -4.68
N THR A 79 -31.02 -9.54 -4.13
CA THR A 79 -30.43 -9.35 -2.81
C THR A 79 -31.28 -10.01 -1.73
N PRO A 80 -30.77 -11.02 -1.00
CA PRO A 80 -31.53 -11.75 0.00
C PRO A 80 -31.98 -10.87 1.16
N LYS A 81 -33.13 -11.24 1.76
CA LYS A 81 -33.69 -10.45 2.86
C LYS A 81 -32.71 -10.14 4.00
N PRO A 82 -31.87 -11.06 4.47
CA PRO A 82 -30.88 -10.75 5.52
C PRO A 82 -29.89 -9.65 5.12
N LEU A 83 -29.50 -9.59 3.84
CA LEU A 83 -28.62 -8.53 3.32
C LEU A 83 -29.38 -7.21 3.13
N LEU A 84 -30.64 -7.26 2.71
CA LEU A 84 -31.50 -6.07 2.65
C LEU A 84 -31.70 -5.45 4.03
N ASP A 85 -31.80 -6.26 5.08
CA ASP A 85 -31.91 -5.75 6.46
C ASP A 85 -30.60 -5.04 6.89
N LEU A 86 -29.43 -5.57 6.53
CA LEU A 86 -28.14 -4.88 6.75
C LEU A 86 -28.08 -3.53 6.03
N ILE A 87 -28.58 -3.47 4.80
CA ILE A 87 -28.58 -2.23 3.99
C ILE A 87 -29.52 -1.19 4.62
N LYS A 88 -30.69 -1.59 5.09
CA LYS A 88 -31.63 -0.71 5.78
C LYS A 88 -31.07 -0.13 7.09
N ASP A 89 -30.24 -0.90 7.78
CA ASP A 89 -29.57 -0.48 9.01
C ASP A 89 -28.32 0.38 8.75
N ASN A 90 -28.06 0.77 7.49
CA ASN A 90 -26.87 1.47 7.03
C ASN A 90 -25.53 0.74 7.30
N ASN A 91 -25.58 -0.58 7.54
CA ASN A 91 -24.39 -1.42 7.76
C ASN A 91 -24.01 -2.24 6.52
N GLY A 92 -24.76 -2.11 5.43
CA GLY A 92 -24.55 -2.79 4.16
C GLY A 92 -24.65 -1.86 2.97
N LEU A 93 -23.86 -2.11 1.94
CA LEU A 93 -23.80 -1.35 0.70
C LEU A 93 -23.89 -2.28 -0.50
N GLU A 94 -24.93 -2.14 -1.30
CA GLU A 94 -25.08 -2.89 -2.55
C GLU A 94 -24.19 -2.33 -3.64
N VAL A 95 -23.58 -3.24 -4.39
CA VAL A 95 -22.82 -2.92 -5.60
C VAL A 95 -23.23 -3.91 -6.69
N LEU A 96 -23.60 -3.36 -7.85
CA LEU A 96 -23.86 -4.10 -9.08
C LEU A 96 -22.68 -3.88 -10.03
N VAL A 97 -22.08 -4.95 -10.51
CA VAL A 97 -20.91 -4.90 -11.41
C VAL A 97 -21.29 -5.40 -12.78
N SER A 98 -20.85 -4.69 -13.81
CA SER A 98 -21.00 -5.12 -15.20
C SER A 98 -19.78 -4.68 -16.01
N GLN A 99 -19.52 -5.35 -17.13
CA GLN A 99 -18.57 -4.88 -18.12
C GLN A 99 -19.21 -3.78 -18.97
N ALA A 100 -18.43 -2.75 -19.28
CA ALA A 100 -18.83 -1.71 -20.19
C ALA A 100 -17.65 -1.26 -21.07
N SER A 101 -17.94 -0.50 -22.09
CA SER A 101 -16.95 0.19 -22.90
C SER A 101 -17.34 1.65 -23.01
N ILE A 102 -16.39 2.54 -22.81
CA ILE A 102 -16.58 3.97 -23.02
C ILE A 102 -15.86 4.41 -24.29
N TYR A 103 -16.36 5.46 -24.91
CA TYR A 103 -15.85 5.96 -26.20
C TYR A 103 -15.42 7.44 -26.10
N PRO A 104 -14.39 7.76 -25.29
CA PRO A 104 -13.85 9.10 -25.27
C PRO A 104 -13.17 9.41 -26.60
N ASP A 105 -13.53 10.53 -27.25
CA ASP A 105 -12.97 10.95 -28.53
C ASP A 105 -12.97 9.86 -29.63
N GLY A 106 -13.95 8.95 -29.61
CA GLY A 106 -14.08 7.84 -30.56
C GLY A 106 -13.11 6.67 -30.32
N ARG A 107 -12.38 6.66 -29.23
CA ARG A 107 -11.52 5.53 -28.82
C ARG A 107 -12.29 4.58 -27.91
N ILE A 108 -12.16 3.28 -28.15
CA ILE A 108 -12.77 2.26 -27.27
C ILE A 108 -11.89 2.04 -26.06
N MET A 109 -12.47 2.16 -24.89
CA MET A 109 -11.82 1.88 -23.62
C MET A 109 -12.71 0.94 -22.79
N PRO A 110 -12.27 -0.31 -22.55
CA PRO A 110 -13.00 -1.23 -21.69
C PRO A 110 -12.91 -0.78 -20.23
N VAL A 111 -14.04 -0.81 -19.53
CA VAL A 111 -14.15 -0.40 -18.13
C VAL A 111 -15.05 -1.36 -17.37
N ILE A 112 -14.89 -1.40 -16.06
CA ILE A 112 -15.83 -2.05 -15.16
C ILE A 112 -16.80 -0.98 -14.67
N MET A 113 -18.07 -1.15 -15.00
CA MET A 113 -19.15 -0.30 -14.53
C MET A 113 -19.65 -0.81 -13.19
N LYS A 114 -19.64 0.04 -12.18
CA LYS A 114 -20.13 -0.26 -10.83
C LYS A 114 -21.32 0.64 -10.51
N GLY A 115 -22.50 0.03 -10.37
CA GLY A 115 -23.67 0.69 -9.78
C GLY A 115 -23.55 0.68 -8.26
N ILE A 116 -23.60 1.85 -7.64
CA ILE A 116 -23.45 2.02 -6.20
C ILE A 116 -24.55 2.91 -5.62
N THR A 117 -24.98 2.62 -4.40
CA THR A 117 -25.99 3.42 -3.71
C THR A 117 -25.48 4.85 -3.48
N SER A 118 -26.29 5.84 -3.85
CA SER A 118 -26.02 7.26 -3.57
C SER A 118 -26.05 7.53 -2.06
N ASN A 119 -25.22 8.49 -1.59
CA ASN A 119 -25.15 8.89 -0.17
C ASN A 119 -24.74 7.77 0.80
N GLN A 120 -23.93 6.80 0.38
CA GLN A 120 -23.36 5.79 1.26
C GLN A 120 -22.18 6.35 2.09
N SER A 121 -21.90 5.72 3.24
CA SER A 121 -20.82 6.10 4.15
C SER A 121 -19.85 4.95 4.48
N ILE A 122 -20.05 3.77 3.90
CA ILE A 122 -19.28 2.55 4.20
C ILE A 122 -17.93 2.58 3.50
N LEU A 123 -17.92 2.95 2.22
CA LEU A 123 -16.70 3.10 1.43
C LEU A 123 -16.32 4.58 1.30
N ASN A 124 -15.04 4.87 1.27
CA ASN A 124 -14.52 6.22 1.02
C ASN A 124 -14.60 6.58 -0.47
N ILE A 125 -15.82 6.58 -0.99
CA ILE A 125 -16.19 6.95 -2.35
C ILE A 125 -17.23 8.06 -2.26
N PRO A 126 -17.04 9.22 -2.90
CA PRO A 126 -17.92 10.39 -2.77
C PRO A 126 -19.22 10.21 -3.58
N THR A 127 -20.10 9.30 -3.16
CA THR A 127 -21.36 8.98 -3.87
C THR A 127 -22.47 10.01 -3.65
N ASP A 128 -22.27 10.97 -2.73
CA ASP A 128 -23.17 12.10 -2.49
C ASP A 128 -23.29 13.02 -3.71
N VAL A 129 -22.29 13.06 -4.58
CA VAL A 129 -22.28 13.82 -5.83
C VAL A 129 -23.42 13.44 -6.78
N PHE A 130 -23.88 12.16 -6.72
CA PHE A 130 -24.97 11.69 -7.55
C PHE A 130 -26.32 12.32 -7.19
N SER A 131 -26.55 12.68 -5.94
CA SER A 131 -27.82 13.21 -5.45
C SER A 131 -28.09 14.63 -5.95
N ASN A 132 -27.09 15.34 -6.41
CA ASN A 132 -27.19 16.72 -6.89
C ASN A 132 -27.33 16.80 -8.41
N TYR A 133 -27.27 15.69 -9.12
CA TYR A 133 -27.34 15.67 -10.56
C TYR A 133 -28.78 15.81 -11.05
N THR A 134 -29.02 16.73 -11.97
CA THR A 134 -30.34 17.03 -12.56
C THR A 134 -30.37 16.89 -14.09
N GLY A 135 -29.28 16.41 -14.67
CA GLY A 135 -29.17 16.18 -16.13
C GLY A 135 -30.00 15.00 -16.62
N THR A 136 -30.01 14.78 -17.92
CA THR A 136 -30.70 13.67 -18.59
C THR A 136 -29.77 12.51 -18.93
N ASN A 137 -28.46 12.74 -18.95
CA ASN A 137 -27.45 11.74 -19.27
C ASN A 137 -27.18 10.83 -18.05
N ILE A 138 -26.51 9.71 -18.27
CA ILE A 138 -26.05 8.86 -17.17
C ILE A 138 -24.99 9.61 -16.36
N PRO A 139 -25.20 9.93 -15.07
CA PRO A 139 -24.18 10.57 -14.25
C PRO A 139 -23.06 9.59 -13.95
N ILE A 140 -21.84 9.95 -14.32
CA ILE A 140 -20.67 9.09 -14.17
C ILE A 140 -19.64 9.76 -13.29
N MET A 141 -19.12 8.99 -12.36
CA MET A 141 -17.90 9.34 -11.64
C MET A 141 -16.76 8.46 -12.13
N ILE A 142 -15.62 9.07 -12.43
CA ILE A 142 -14.40 8.39 -12.88
C ILE A 142 -13.25 8.68 -11.92
N GLY A 143 -12.20 7.87 -11.99
CA GLY A 143 -10.97 8.14 -11.25
C GLY A 143 -10.05 9.11 -12.01
N LYS A 144 -9.20 9.79 -11.25
CA LYS A 144 -8.23 10.77 -11.75
C LYS A 144 -7.27 10.16 -12.80
N GLY A 145 -6.88 8.90 -12.63
CA GLY A 145 -6.03 8.20 -13.59
C GLY A 145 -6.70 8.09 -14.96
N MET A 146 -7.99 7.69 -15.00
CA MET A 146 -8.77 7.59 -16.23
C MET A 146 -8.98 8.97 -16.87
N ALA A 147 -9.32 9.99 -16.07
CA ALA A 147 -9.47 11.36 -16.53
C ALA A 147 -8.20 11.88 -17.21
N SER A 148 -7.05 11.71 -16.57
CA SER A 148 -5.75 12.11 -17.11
C SER A 148 -5.36 11.36 -18.39
N TYR A 149 -5.57 10.02 -18.39
CA TYR A 149 -5.21 9.17 -19.54
C TYR A 149 -6.07 9.45 -20.78
N SER A 150 -7.36 9.75 -20.58
CA SER A 150 -8.32 9.96 -21.64
C SER A 150 -8.56 11.45 -21.95
N ASN A 151 -7.88 12.34 -21.23
CA ASN A 151 -8.05 13.81 -21.34
C ASN A 151 -9.50 14.23 -21.16
N LEU A 152 -10.15 13.73 -20.11
CA LEU A 152 -11.54 13.96 -19.78
C LEU A 152 -11.65 14.88 -18.56
N ASP A 153 -12.56 15.84 -18.63
CA ASP A 153 -12.86 16.78 -17.55
C ASP A 153 -14.33 16.67 -17.07
N ILE A 154 -14.62 17.28 -15.93
CA ILE A 154 -15.99 17.35 -15.40
C ILE A 154 -16.88 18.11 -16.38
N GLY A 155 -18.02 17.51 -16.73
CA GLY A 155 -18.99 18.03 -17.72
C GLY A 155 -18.81 17.45 -19.11
N ASP A 156 -17.73 16.71 -19.37
CA ASP A 156 -17.56 16.02 -20.65
C ASP A 156 -18.56 14.86 -20.78
N THR A 157 -19.00 14.62 -22.01
CA THR A 157 -19.91 13.54 -22.36
C THR A 157 -19.24 12.55 -23.29
N PHE A 158 -19.58 11.28 -23.12
CA PHE A 158 -19.15 10.19 -24.00
C PHE A 158 -20.17 9.08 -24.03
N THR A 159 -20.15 8.28 -25.09
CA THR A 159 -21.00 7.10 -25.18
C THR A 159 -20.51 6.00 -24.26
N VAL A 160 -21.40 5.44 -23.44
CA VAL A 160 -21.19 4.23 -22.65
C VAL A 160 -21.96 3.11 -23.30
N ARG A 161 -21.31 1.98 -23.55
CA ARG A 161 -21.92 0.78 -24.12
C ARG A 161 -21.79 -0.36 -23.14
N TRP A 162 -22.88 -1.07 -22.88
CA TRP A 162 -22.92 -2.23 -22.01
C TRP A 162 -23.73 -3.36 -22.64
N MET A 163 -23.75 -4.51 -21.98
CA MET A 163 -24.62 -5.63 -22.31
C MET A 163 -25.62 -5.82 -21.17
N ASP A 164 -26.91 -5.92 -21.51
CA ASP A 164 -27.99 -6.14 -20.54
C ASP A 164 -28.10 -7.62 -20.13
N LYS A 165 -28.96 -7.92 -19.18
CA LYS A 165 -29.26 -9.29 -18.71
C LYS A 165 -29.71 -10.23 -19.83
N ASN A 166 -30.32 -9.72 -20.91
CA ASN A 166 -30.78 -10.50 -22.04
C ASN A 166 -29.68 -10.68 -23.10
N ARG A 167 -28.45 -10.27 -22.80
CA ARG A 167 -27.29 -10.29 -23.70
C ARG A 167 -27.47 -9.39 -24.92
N THR A 168 -28.24 -8.33 -24.77
CA THR A 168 -28.40 -7.28 -25.79
C THR A 168 -27.44 -6.14 -25.48
N TYR A 169 -26.77 -5.67 -26.51
CA TYR A 169 -25.94 -4.47 -26.40
C TYR A 169 -26.79 -3.21 -26.52
N ASP A 170 -26.62 -2.30 -25.59
CA ASP A 170 -27.22 -0.97 -25.61
C ASP A 170 -26.18 0.09 -25.33
N ALA A 171 -26.48 1.35 -25.60
CA ALA A 171 -25.57 2.45 -25.41
C ALA A 171 -26.34 3.77 -25.19
N GLU A 172 -25.85 4.56 -24.23
CA GLU A 172 -26.37 5.90 -23.95
C GLU A 172 -25.22 6.88 -23.70
N GLU A 173 -25.54 8.16 -23.69
CA GLU A 173 -24.60 9.19 -23.32
C GLU A 173 -24.44 9.27 -21.79
N GLY A 174 -23.19 9.21 -21.33
CA GLY A 174 -22.80 9.48 -19.97
C GLY A 174 -22.13 10.83 -19.83
N GLU A 175 -22.31 11.48 -18.70
CA GLU A 175 -21.70 12.77 -18.36
C GLU A 175 -20.84 12.62 -17.10
N ILE A 176 -19.61 13.13 -17.15
CA ILE A 176 -18.71 13.13 -15.99
C ILE A 176 -19.16 14.20 -15.00
N ILE A 177 -19.70 13.76 -13.87
CA ILE A 177 -20.12 14.69 -12.81
C ILE A 177 -19.07 14.89 -11.71
N HIS A 178 -18.12 13.94 -11.61
CA HIS A 178 -17.06 14.03 -10.62
C HIS A 178 -15.83 13.21 -11.04
N ILE A 179 -14.65 13.70 -10.66
CA ILE A 179 -13.37 13.00 -10.82
C ILE A 179 -12.80 12.75 -9.42
N MET A 180 -12.75 11.48 -8.99
CA MET A 180 -12.24 11.12 -7.69
C MET A 180 -10.75 10.76 -7.73
N ASP A 181 -10.03 11.06 -6.66
CA ASP A 181 -8.65 10.61 -6.41
C ASP A 181 -8.72 9.57 -5.28
N SER A 182 -8.94 8.29 -5.62
CA SER A 182 -9.09 7.22 -4.64
C SER A 182 -7.74 6.80 -4.05
N GLY A 183 -6.65 7.14 -4.71
CA GLY A 183 -5.32 6.65 -4.40
C GLY A 183 -5.12 5.17 -4.75
N ASN A 184 -6.11 4.50 -5.35
CA ASN A 184 -6.04 3.13 -5.83
C ASN A 184 -6.07 3.13 -7.37
N PHE A 185 -4.91 2.90 -7.96
CA PHE A 185 -4.76 2.92 -9.42
C PHE A 185 -5.75 2.00 -10.18
N LYS A 186 -6.01 0.81 -9.64
CA LYS A 186 -6.96 -0.13 -10.26
C LYS A 186 -8.36 0.48 -10.36
N ILE A 187 -8.79 1.17 -9.32
CA ILE A 187 -10.07 1.87 -9.27
C ILE A 187 -10.02 3.08 -10.20
N ASP A 188 -8.98 3.90 -10.07
CA ASP A 188 -8.86 5.17 -10.77
C ASP A 188 -8.70 5.03 -12.29
N MET A 189 -8.20 3.89 -12.79
CA MET A 189 -7.99 3.66 -14.22
C MET A 189 -9.03 2.76 -14.88
N GLY A 190 -9.64 1.84 -14.14
CA GLY A 190 -10.42 0.75 -14.72
C GLY A 190 -11.91 0.79 -14.41
N HIS A 191 -12.36 1.65 -13.51
CA HIS A 191 -13.74 1.68 -13.05
C HIS A 191 -14.46 2.97 -13.39
N ILE A 192 -15.73 2.85 -13.76
CA ILE A 192 -16.70 3.95 -13.76
C ILE A 192 -17.78 3.64 -12.72
N TRP A 193 -18.23 4.68 -12.04
CA TRP A 193 -19.25 4.58 -11.00
C TRP A 193 -20.50 5.32 -11.44
N ILE A 194 -21.65 4.68 -11.28
CA ILE A 194 -22.97 5.27 -11.60
C ILE A 194 -23.92 4.96 -10.43
N PRO A 195 -25.04 5.68 -10.28
CA PRO A 195 -26.07 5.33 -9.29
C PRO A 195 -26.59 3.91 -9.49
N LEU A 196 -26.83 3.20 -8.39
CA LEU A 196 -27.28 1.81 -8.41
C LEU A 196 -28.63 1.62 -9.12
N ASP A 197 -29.57 2.52 -8.89
CA ASP A 197 -30.91 2.50 -9.52
C ASP A 197 -30.82 2.66 -11.04
N ILE A 198 -29.94 3.53 -11.53
CA ILE A 198 -29.67 3.69 -12.96
C ILE A 198 -29.00 2.42 -13.51
N ALA A 199 -27.98 1.89 -12.83
CA ALA A 199 -27.31 0.65 -13.22
C ALA A 199 -28.31 -0.52 -13.34
N GLN A 200 -29.15 -0.70 -12.32
CA GLN A 200 -30.17 -1.75 -12.31
C GLN A 200 -31.20 -1.60 -13.44
N ASN A 201 -31.56 -0.36 -13.78
CA ASN A 201 -32.51 -0.09 -14.85
C ASN A 201 -31.91 -0.37 -16.23
N ILE A 202 -30.73 0.17 -16.56
CA ILE A 202 -30.10 0.02 -17.88
C ILE A 202 -29.65 -1.41 -18.15
N LEU A 203 -29.25 -2.15 -17.09
CA LEU A 203 -28.88 -3.57 -17.17
C LEU A 203 -30.09 -4.51 -17.10
N MET A 204 -31.31 -4.00 -16.90
CA MET A 204 -32.53 -4.79 -16.66
C MET A 204 -32.41 -5.75 -15.46
N MET A 205 -31.65 -5.35 -14.43
CA MET A 205 -31.34 -6.15 -13.23
C MET A 205 -31.98 -5.56 -11.97
N ASN A 206 -33.27 -5.26 -12.00
CA ASN A 206 -33.97 -4.64 -10.89
C ASN A 206 -33.85 -5.44 -9.58
N ASN A 207 -33.51 -4.77 -8.48
CA ASN A 207 -33.29 -5.33 -7.15
C ASN A 207 -32.21 -6.43 -7.12
N GLN A 208 -31.27 -6.41 -8.04
CA GLN A 208 -30.15 -7.35 -8.08
C GLN A 208 -28.85 -6.63 -7.76
N SER A 209 -27.94 -7.37 -7.15
CA SER A 209 -26.60 -6.92 -6.87
C SER A 209 -25.59 -8.05 -7.12
N THR A 210 -24.32 -7.69 -7.32
CA THR A 210 -23.21 -8.62 -7.48
C THR A 210 -22.62 -8.95 -6.12
N TYR A 211 -22.48 -7.93 -5.28
CA TYR A 211 -22.01 -8.12 -3.90
C TYR A 211 -22.56 -7.02 -2.98
N VAL A 212 -22.57 -7.33 -1.70
CA VAL A 212 -22.96 -6.39 -0.63
C VAL A 212 -21.76 -6.25 0.31
N VAL A 213 -21.17 -5.04 0.33
CA VAL A 213 -20.10 -4.69 1.28
C VAL A 213 -20.73 -4.39 2.63
N TYR A 214 -20.08 -4.80 3.72
CA TYR A 214 -20.56 -4.48 5.06
C TYR A 214 -19.52 -3.73 5.88
N GLU A 215 -19.99 -2.95 6.86
CA GLU A 215 -19.15 -2.17 7.75
C GLU A 215 -18.36 -3.07 8.72
N ASN A 216 -17.21 -2.57 9.17
CA ASN A 216 -16.44 -3.20 10.25
C ASN A 216 -17.35 -3.40 11.48
N ASP A 217 -17.14 -4.47 12.22
CA ASP A 217 -17.93 -4.87 13.39
C ASP A 217 -19.37 -5.38 13.12
N THR A 218 -19.74 -5.53 11.85
CA THR A 218 -21.01 -6.17 11.49
C THR A 218 -20.97 -7.67 11.83
N LYS A 219 -22.01 -8.18 12.49
CA LYS A 219 -22.11 -9.60 12.78
C LYS A 219 -22.27 -10.39 11.48
N ASN A 220 -21.44 -11.41 11.32
CA ASN A 220 -21.54 -12.32 10.18
C ASN A 220 -22.90 -13.02 10.17
N ILE A 221 -23.52 -13.05 8.99
CA ILE A 221 -24.72 -13.81 8.73
C ILE A 221 -24.28 -15.09 8.03
N ASP A 222 -24.51 -16.23 8.69
CA ASP A 222 -24.12 -17.53 8.13
C ASP A 222 -25.18 -18.06 7.17
N ASN A 223 -24.75 -18.80 6.14
CA ASN A 223 -25.58 -19.58 5.23
C ASN A 223 -26.67 -18.80 4.46
N ILE A 224 -26.25 -17.81 3.71
CA ILE A 224 -27.14 -17.17 2.72
C ILE A 224 -27.04 -17.94 1.40
N GLU A 225 -28.11 -18.52 0.94
CA GLU A 225 -28.18 -19.30 -0.30
C GLU A 225 -27.76 -18.44 -1.51
N GLY A 226 -26.82 -18.94 -2.31
CA GLY A 226 -26.29 -18.24 -3.48
C GLY A 226 -25.28 -17.11 -3.18
N TRP A 227 -24.94 -16.89 -1.89
CA TRP A 227 -24.02 -15.83 -1.48
C TRP A 227 -22.91 -16.36 -0.56
N ILE A 228 -21.71 -15.90 -0.77
CA ILE A 228 -20.52 -16.33 -0.03
C ILE A 228 -19.97 -15.13 0.75
N ASN A 229 -19.85 -15.29 2.07
CA ASN A 229 -19.18 -14.29 2.88
C ASN A 229 -17.66 -14.32 2.62
N ARG A 230 -17.10 -13.15 2.32
CA ARG A 230 -15.67 -12.89 2.17
C ARG A 230 -15.29 -11.80 3.16
N ASP A 231 -14.71 -12.20 4.28
CA ASP A 231 -14.22 -11.24 5.29
C ASP A 231 -13.08 -10.38 4.74
N ALA A 232 -12.82 -9.25 5.38
CA ALA A 232 -11.76 -8.34 4.97
C ALA A 232 -10.40 -9.05 4.88
N LYS A 233 -10.13 -10.01 5.80
CA LYS A 233 -8.89 -10.79 5.80
C LYS A 233 -8.75 -11.66 4.55
N TYR A 234 -9.85 -12.25 4.07
CA TYR A 234 -9.85 -12.98 2.81
C TYR A 234 -9.57 -12.07 1.63
N LEU A 235 -10.22 -10.89 1.59
CA LEU A 235 -10.13 -9.96 0.47
C LEU A 235 -8.75 -9.31 0.34
N VAL A 236 -8.05 -9.05 1.45
CA VAL A 236 -6.67 -8.54 1.43
C VAL A 236 -5.60 -9.63 1.25
N ARG A 237 -5.97 -10.91 1.27
CA ARG A 237 -5.04 -12.05 1.24
C ARG A 237 -4.06 -11.99 0.07
N ASP A 238 -4.55 -11.65 -1.12
CA ASP A 238 -3.72 -11.64 -2.33
C ASP A 238 -2.75 -10.46 -2.32
N MET A 239 -3.19 -9.31 -1.80
CA MET A 239 -2.29 -8.18 -1.54
C MET A 239 -1.23 -8.54 -0.49
N GLU A 240 -1.62 -9.22 0.60
CA GLU A 240 -0.66 -9.74 1.57
C GLU A 240 0.32 -10.75 0.96
N ALA A 241 -0.13 -11.59 0.01
CA ALA A 241 0.72 -12.55 -0.67
C ALA A 241 1.78 -11.85 -1.52
N ILE A 242 1.41 -10.82 -2.28
CA ILE A 242 2.34 -9.97 -3.07
C ILE A 242 3.37 -9.34 -2.14
N ILE A 243 2.92 -8.74 -1.04
CA ILE A 243 3.78 -8.11 -0.03
C ILE A 243 4.73 -9.13 0.61
N LYS A 244 4.27 -10.33 0.90
CA LYS A 244 5.12 -11.41 1.45
C LYS A 244 6.15 -11.88 0.42
N GLN A 245 5.82 -11.88 -0.86
CA GLN A 245 6.75 -12.26 -1.92
C GLN A 245 7.88 -11.23 -2.10
N ASP A 246 7.64 -9.95 -1.84
CA ASP A 246 8.66 -8.89 -1.93
C ASP A 246 9.57 -8.81 -0.69
N ARG A 247 9.17 -9.40 0.42
CA ARG A 247 9.94 -9.37 1.68
C ARG A 247 11.37 -9.92 1.54
N PRO A 248 11.65 -11.04 0.82
CA PRO A 248 13.00 -11.51 0.59
C PRO A 248 13.90 -10.51 -0.15
N ASN A 249 13.35 -9.74 -1.08
CA ASN A 249 14.08 -8.71 -1.82
C ASN A 249 14.53 -7.57 -0.87
N ALA A 250 13.63 -7.12 0.00
CA ALA A 250 13.97 -6.12 1.03
C ALA A 250 15.04 -6.65 1.99
N ILE A 251 14.94 -7.90 2.44
CA ILE A 251 15.94 -8.54 3.31
C ILE A 251 17.30 -8.61 2.61
N MET A 252 17.35 -8.94 1.33
CA MET A 252 18.60 -8.96 0.56
C MET A 252 19.29 -7.59 0.57
N ILE A 253 18.55 -6.51 0.35
CA ILE A 253 19.07 -5.13 0.42
C ILE A 253 19.63 -4.83 1.82
N TYR A 254 18.91 -5.21 2.88
CA TYR A 254 19.38 -5.00 4.26
C TYR A 254 20.67 -5.78 4.56
N ILE A 255 20.78 -7.03 4.06
CA ILE A 255 21.99 -7.83 4.19
C ILE A 255 23.17 -7.15 3.47
N ILE A 256 22.96 -6.60 2.28
CA ILE A 256 24.00 -5.87 1.53
C ILE A 256 24.45 -4.64 2.32
N LEU A 257 23.52 -3.82 2.81
CA LEU A 257 23.83 -2.63 3.60
C LEU A 257 24.56 -2.97 4.90
N LEU A 258 24.10 -4.03 5.59
CA LEU A 258 24.76 -4.53 6.81
C LEU A 258 26.17 -5.06 6.52
N SER A 259 26.35 -5.75 5.39
CA SER A 259 27.67 -6.25 4.97
C SER A 259 28.65 -5.11 4.66
N LEU A 260 28.18 -4.04 4.02
CA LEU A 260 28.98 -2.84 3.78
C LEU A 260 29.41 -2.17 5.09
N ALA A 261 28.48 -2.05 6.06
CA ALA A 261 28.79 -1.52 7.39
C ALA A 261 29.81 -2.40 8.12
N ALA A 262 29.60 -3.73 8.10
CA ALA A 262 30.52 -4.69 8.72
C ALA A 262 31.92 -4.64 8.07
N MET A 263 31.99 -4.50 6.74
CA MET A 263 33.26 -4.36 6.02
C MET A 263 33.99 -3.06 6.38
N GLY A 264 33.26 -1.97 6.59
CA GLY A 264 33.82 -0.70 7.10
C GLY A 264 34.45 -0.88 8.48
N ILE A 265 33.77 -1.52 9.41
CA ILE A 265 34.28 -1.83 10.75
C ILE A 265 35.50 -2.77 10.64
N PHE A 266 35.45 -3.81 9.84
CA PHE A 266 36.54 -4.75 9.63
C PHE A 266 37.79 -4.06 9.10
N ASN A 267 37.67 -3.23 8.07
CA ASN A 267 38.79 -2.46 7.52
C ASN A 267 39.41 -1.53 8.57
N ALA A 268 38.56 -0.86 9.37
CA ALA A 268 39.05 0.02 10.45
C ALA A 268 39.85 -0.76 11.50
N GLN A 269 39.32 -1.91 11.93
CA GLN A 269 39.97 -2.77 12.91
C GLN A 269 41.29 -3.33 12.37
N THR A 270 41.31 -3.81 11.14
CA THR A 270 42.49 -4.31 10.48
C THR A 270 43.61 -3.26 10.46
N LEU A 271 43.27 -2.05 10.03
CA LEU A 271 44.21 -0.95 9.98
C LEU A 271 44.70 -0.54 11.39
N SER A 272 43.83 -0.56 12.40
CA SER A 272 44.17 -0.30 13.80
C SER A 272 45.19 -1.34 14.32
N ILE A 273 44.95 -2.63 14.05
CA ILE A 273 45.86 -3.73 14.42
C ILE A 273 47.25 -3.53 13.78
N PHE A 274 47.33 -3.22 12.49
CA PHE A 274 48.62 -3.00 11.81
C PHE A 274 49.40 -1.84 12.41
N ARG A 275 48.77 -0.74 12.78
CA ARG A 275 49.45 0.43 13.38
C ARG A 275 49.95 0.13 14.79
N ARG A 276 49.22 -0.67 15.55
CA ARG A 276 49.54 -1.00 16.95
C ARG A 276 50.30 -2.30 17.08
N LYS A 277 50.88 -2.81 15.99
CA LYS A 277 51.61 -4.07 15.97
C LYS A 277 52.75 -4.14 17.01
N ARG A 278 53.46 -3.02 17.22
CA ARG A 278 54.54 -2.93 18.23
C ARG A 278 53.96 -2.99 19.65
N GLU A 279 52.92 -2.24 19.95
CA GLU A 279 52.20 -2.27 21.24
C GLU A 279 51.69 -3.65 21.57
N ILE A 280 51.08 -4.33 20.59
CA ILE A 280 50.59 -5.71 20.73
C ILE A 280 51.75 -6.66 21.05
N GLY A 281 52.87 -6.50 20.34
CA GLY A 281 54.07 -7.29 20.61
C GLY A 281 54.59 -7.10 22.04
N THR A 282 54.63 -5.85 22.55
CA THR A 282 55.02 -5.55 23.92
C THR A 282 54.06 -6.17 24.94
N LEU A 283 52.74 -6.08 24.73
CA LEU A 283 51.76 -6.68 25.61
C LEU A 283 51.88 -8.20 25.67
N MET A 284 52.17 -8.84 24.52
CA MET A 284 52.39 -10.27 24.44
C MET A 284 53.70 -10.67 25.14
N ALA A 285 54.77 -9.86 25.00
CA ALA A 285 56.02 -10.09 25.74
C ALA A 285 55.87 -9.97 27.26
N LEU A 286 54.96 -9.13 27.73
CA LEU A 286 54.55 -8.98 29.14
C LEU A 286 53.59 -10.07 29.62
N GLY A 287 53.33 -11.12 28.82
CA GLY A 287 52.56 -12.29 29.22
C GLY A 287 51.07 -12.28 28.80
N MET A 288 50.65 -11.31 28.01
CA MET A 288 49.26 -11.32 27.52
C MET A 288 49.04 -12.46 26.52
N LYS A 289 48.00 -13.29 26.76
CA LYS A 289 47.65 -14.42 25.87
C LYS A 289 47.05 -13.92 24.56
N LYS A 290 47.33 -14.62 23.44
CA LYS A 290 46.75 -14.30 22.10
C LYS A 290 45.22 -14.12 22.14
N GLY A 291 44.48 -14.99 22.89
CA GLY A 291 43.05 -14.89 23.06
C GLY A 291 42.60 -13.57 23.67
N THR A 292 43.33 -13.06 24.67
CA THR A 292 43.07 -11.77 25.33
C THR A 292 43.21 -10.60 24.34
N VAL A 293 44.19 -10.66 23.44
CA VAL A 293 44.39 -9.67 22.39
C VAL A 293 43.21 -9.70 21.41
N VAL A 294 42.79 -10.88 20.97
CA VAL A 294 41.60 -11.03 20.09
C VAL A 294 40.37 -10.46 20.76
N THR A 295 40.11 -10.83 22.03
CA THR A 295 38.98 -10.28 22.79
C THR A 295 39.01 -8.76 22.89
N LEU A 296 40.17 -8.14 23.08
CA LEU A 296 40.32 -6.69 23.14
C LEU A 296 39.84 -6.04 21.82
N PHE A 297 40.31 -6.53 20.67
CA PHE A 297 39.90 -6.00 19.36
C PHE A 297 38.43 -6.28 19.02
N THR A 298 37.90 -7.43 19.47
CA THR A 298 36.47 -7.72 19.34
C THR A 298 35.62 -6.71 20.13
N ILE A 299 36.01 -6.39 21.36
CA ILE A 299 35.35 -5.36 22.18
C ILE A 299 35.48 -3.98 21.52
N GLU A 300 36.63 -3.61 20.96
CA GLU A 300 36.80 -2.35 20.21
C GLU A 300 35.87 -2.29 19.00
N GLY A 301 35.70 -3.39 18.25
CA GLY A 301 34.75 -3.48 17.13
C GLY A 301 33.30 -3.36 17.58
N ALA A 302 32.93 -4.02 18.65
CA ALA A 302 31.58 -3.92 19.25
C ALA A 302 31.27 -2.51 19.76
N LEU A 303 32.24 -1.83 20.36
CA LEU A 303 32.13 -0.43 20.77
C LEU A 303 31.96 0.51 19.58
N ASN A 304 32.65 0.27 18.48
CA ASN A 304 32.44 1.05 17.24
C ASN A 304 30.99 0.95 16.77
N ALA A 305 30.41 -0.26 16.73
CA ALA A 305 29.00 -0.47 16.36
C ALA A 305 28.04 0.20 17.36
N PHE A 306 28.34 0.13 18.65
CA PHE A 306 27.54 0.77 19.69
C PHE A 306 27.56 2.30 19.56
N PHE A 307 28.73 2.91 19.35
CA PHE A 307 28.81 4.36 19.13
C PHE A 307 28.17 4.79 17.81
N ALA A 308 28.22 3.95 16.78
CA ALA A 308 27.48 4.21 15.54
C ALA A 308 25.97 4.22 15.77
N LEU A 309 25.44 3.27 16.57
CA LEU A 309 24.04 3.25 16.95
C LEU A 309 23.65 4.49 17.75
N LEU A 310 24.43 4.89 18.75
CA LEU A 310 24.21 6.11 19.51
C LEU A 310 24.21 7.34 18.61
N LEU A 311 25.17 7.43 17.70
CA LEU A 311 25.25 8.53 16.74
C LEU A 311 24.03 8.54 15.82
N THR A 312 23.55 7.36 15.39
CA THR A 312 22.30 7.24 14.61
C THR A 312 21.12 7.82 15.37
N ILE A 313 20.97 7.48 16.64
CA ILE A 313 19.87 7.98 17.47
C ILE A 313 19.95 9.49 17.64
N VAL A 314 21.14 10.03 17.92
CA VAL A 314 21.32 11.46 18.20
C VAL A 314 21.21 12.31 16.92
N LEU A 315 21.83 11.86 15.82
CA LEU A 315 21.89 12.65 14.58
C LEU A 315 20.67 12.44 13.69
N PHE A 316 20.23 11.19 13.53
CA PHE A 316 19.15 10.83 12.62
C PHE A 316 17.82 10.55 13.33
N GLY A 317 17.81 10.34 14.65
CA GLY A 317 16.59 10.15 15.44
C GLY A 317 15.59 11.30 15.29
N PRO A 318 15.99 12.58 15.43
CA PRO A 318 15.08 13.71 15.20
C PRO A 318 14.53 13.74 13.78
N LEU A 319 15.34 13.36 12.77
CA LEU A 319 14.94 13.30 11.36
C LEU A 319 13.93 12.16 11.12
N LEU A 320 14.17 10.98 11.69
CA LEU A 320 13.23 9.85 11.63
C LEU A 320 11.91 10.20 12.32
N TYR A 321 11.98 10.84 13.49
CA TYR A 321 10.79 11.32 14.19
C TYR A 321 10.01 12.35 13.35
N TYR A 322 10.71 13.29 12.73
CA TYR A 322 10.08 14.25 11.83
C TYR A 322 9.35 13.54 10.68
N PHE A 323 9.99 12.57 10.03
CA PHE A 323 9.37 11.80 8.94
C PHE A 323 8.21 10.91 9.42
N SER A 324 8.28 10.37 10.64
CA SER A 324 7.17 9.58 11.20
C SER A 324 5.91 10.41 11.51
N VAL A 325 6.08 11.70 11.80
CA VAL A 325 4.94 12.60 12.11
C VAL A 325 4.41 13.29 10.85
N TYR A 326 5.31 13.83 10.03
CA TYR A 326 4.93 14.66 8.88
C TYR A 326 4.93 13.93 7.54
N GLY A 327 5.42 12.69 7.53
CA GLY A 327 5.63 11.91 6.32
C GLY A 327 6.76 12.44 5.44
N VAL A 328 7.26 11.57 4.58
CA VAL A 328 8.23 11.92 3.54
C VAL A 328 7.45 12.35 2.30
N PRO A 329 7.58 13.61 1.84
CA PRO A 329 6.94 14.02 0.59
C PRO A 329 7.64 13.30 -0.57
N LEU A 330 6.87 12.61 -1.40
CA LEU A 330 7.40 12.01 -2.61
C LEU A 330 7.36 13.05 -3.75
N PRO A 331 8.49 13.27 -4.46
CA PRO A 331 8.59 14.31 -5.48
C PRO A 331 7.85 13.95 -6.79
N ILE A 332 7.37 12.72 -6.91
CA ILE A 332 6.73 12.18 -8.12
C ILE A 332 5.35 11.64 -7.70
N ASP A 333 4.34 11.97 -8.48
CA ASP A 333 3.02 11.32 -8.36
C ASP A 333 3.11 9.94 -9.03
N TYR A 334 3.21 8.90 -8.21
CA TYR A 334 3.33 7.52 -8.68
C TYR A 334 1.98 6.90 -9.07
N SER A 335 0.88 7.62 -8.88
CA SER A 335 -0.44 7.16 -9.29
C SER A 335 -0.51 6.93 -10.80
N ASP A 336 0.19 7.76 -11.58
CA ASP A 336 0.30 7.60 -13.04
C ASP A 336 1.06 6.33 -13.47
N MET A 337 1.83 5.72 -12.56
CA MET A 337 2.59 4.48 -12.80
C MET A 337 1.88 3.22 -12.28
N GLY A 338 0.67 3.33 -11.78
CA GLY A 338 -0.09 2.20 -11.26
C GLY A 338 0.28 1.77 -9.84
N LEU A 339 0.98 2.61 -9.10
CA LEU A 339 1.39 2.32 -7.75
C LEU A 339 0.52 3.06 -6.74
N ILE A 340 -0.05 2.33 -5.78
CA ILE A 340 -0.79 2.89 -4.65
C ILE A 340 0.21 3.44 -3.64
N ILE A 341 0.68 4.67 -3.87
CA ILE A 341 1.67 5.31 -3.01
C ILE A 341 1.13 6.67 -2.57
N ALA A 342 1.08 6.89 -1.27
CA ALA A 342 0.67 8.18 -0.72
C ALA A 342 1.59 9.31 -1.21
N LYS A 343 1.04 10.51 -1.44
CA LYS A 343 1.82 11.73 -1.69
C LYS A 343 2.80 12.05 -0.55
N ARG A 344 2.51 11.55 0.66
CA ARG A 344 3.37 11.58 1.84
C ARG A 344 3.35 10.21 2.49
N LEU A 345 4.48 9.54 2.51
CA LEU A 345 4.65 8.26 3.19
C LEU A 345 5.10 8.50 4.63
N ILE A 346 4.40 7.86 5.55
CA ILE A 346 4.78 7.80 6.97
C ILE A 346 5.59 6.52 7.14
N PRO A 347 6.91 6.61 7.36
CA PRO A 347 7.77 5.45 7.54
C PRO A 347 7.63 4.83 8.93
#